data_9befa19980a515ac72b87cd233956dcc
#
_entry.id   9befa19980a515ac72b87cd233956dcc
#
_cell.length_a   1.000
_cell.length_b   1.000
_cell.length_c   1.000
_cell.angle_alpha   90.00
_cell.angle_beta   90.00
_cell.angle_gamma   90.00
#
_symmetry.space_group_name_H-M   'P 1'
#
loop_
_entity.id
_entity.type
_entity.pdbx_description
1 polymer ?
#
loop_
_entity_poly.entity_id
_entity_poly.type
_entity_poly.pdbx_seq_one_letter_code
_entity_poly.pdbx_strand_id
1 'polypeptide(L)'
;MSRAAEARARLDKVGIDEIVEMIAVEGASLRGIANEVGVSAGSLLTWIEADPERSARVRDAREQLAKLWDEKAEDVLQQAGDEFTLKKARELASHYRWRASKTAPREYGDRVEVKGTMTLEQLVAASAPEVVPE
;
A
#
# COMPACT_ATOMS: atom_id res chain seq x y z
N MET A 1 -26.57 17.17 13.66
CA MET A 1 -25.88 16.45 12.59
C MET A 1 -25.17 15.22 13.14
N SER A 2 -25.23 14.11 12.44
CA SER A 2 -24.60 12.90 12.92
C SER A 2 -23.08 12.97 12.75
N ARG A 3 -22.38 12.09 13.47
CA ARG A 3 -20.93 12.01 13.35
C ARG A 3 -20.51 11.70 11.94
N ALA A 4 -21.26 10.83 11.27
CA ALA A 4 -20.96 10.47 9.89
C ALA A 4 -21.11 11.67 8.95
N ALA A 5 -22.14 12.47 9.16
CA ALA A 5 -22.35 13.66 8.34
C ALA A 5 -21.30 14.72 8.60
N GLU A 6 -20.86 14.88 9.85
CA GLU A 6 -19.80 15.80 10.19
C GLU A 6 -18.47 15.37 9.59
N ALA A 7 -18.16 14.07 9.63
CA ALA A 7 -16.95 13.53 9.04
C ALA A 7 -16.93 13.77 7.53
N ARG A 8 -18.06 13.52 6.88
CA ARG A 8 -18.17 13.74 5.44
C ARG A 8 -17.96 15.20 5.08
N ALA A 9 -18.54 16.09 5.88
CA ALA A 9 -18.38 17.53 5.63
C ALA A 9 -16.93 17.97 5.77
N ARG A 10 -16.22 17.45 6.76
CA ARG A 10 -14.80 17.76 6.94
C ARG A 10 -13.96 17.23 5.78
N LEU A 11 -14.25 16.01 5.35
CA LEU A 11 -13.50 15.40 4.25
C LEU A 11 -13.77 16.12 2.93
N ASP A 12 -15.01 16.51 2.70
CA ASP A 12 -15.35 17.30 1.51
C ASP A 12 -14.62 18.64 1.50
N LYS A 13 -14.44 19.24 2.66
CA LYS A 13 -13.74 20.50 2.78
C LYS A 13 -12.24 20.35 2.53
N VAL A 14 -11.63 19.29 3.05
CA VAL A 14 -10.22 19.01 2.83
C VAL A 14 -9.97 18.65 1.36
N GLY A 15 -10.81 17.80 0.83
CA GLY A 15 -10.72 17.39 -0.58
C GLY A 15 -9.73 16.29 -0.85
N ILE A 16 -9.95 15.59 -1.94
CA ILE A 16 -9.12 14.44 -2.29
C ILE A 16 -7.69 14.83 -2.65
N ASP A 17 -7.50 16.01 -3.23
CA ASP A 17 -6.17 16.45 -3.62
C ASP A 17 -5.23 16.56 -2.43
N GLU A 18 -5.72 17.10 -1.32
CA GLU A 18 -4.94 17.21 -0.11
C GLU A 18 -4.60 15.85 0.47
N ILE A 19 -5.55 14.95 0.46
CA ILE A 19 -5.36 13.60 0.99
C ILE A 19 -4.34 12.83 0.14
N VAL A 20 -4.43 12.95 -1.16
CA VAL A 20 -3.49 12.32 -2.07
C VAL A 20 -2.08 12.86 -1.85
N GLU A 21 -1.96 14.16 -1.63
CA GLU A 21 -0.68 14.77 -1.36
C GLU A 21 -0.07 14.26 -0.04
N MET A 22 -0.88 14.12 0.99
CA MET A 22 -0.41 13.56 2.26
C MET A 22 0.15 12.15 2.06
N ILE A 23 -0.46 11.35 1.22
CA ILE A 23 0.01 10.01 0.94
C ILE A 23 1.29 10.06 0.13
N ALA A 24 1.28 10.75 -0.98
CA ALA A 24 2.37 10.73 -1.95
C ALA A 24 3.62 11.44 -1.47
N VAL A 25 3.46 12.56 -0.78
CA VAL A 25 4.59 13.39 -0.35
C VAL A 25 5.05 13.07 1.05
N GLU A 26 4.10 12.94 1.97
CA GLU A 26 4.43 12.75 3.38
C GLU A 26 4.48 11.28 3.80
N GLY A 27 4.02 10.39 2.95
CA GLY A 27 3.97 8.98 3.28
C GLY A 27 2.98 8.65 4.40
N ALA A 28 1.97 9.48 4.58
CA ALA A 28 1.05 9.31 5.69
C ALA A 28 0.17 8.07 5.52
N SER A 29 -0.08 7.39 6.63
CA SER A 29 -1.02 6.27 6.62
C SER A 29 -2.45 6.81 6.64
N LEU A 30 -3.39 5.98 6.26
CA LEU A 30 -4.80 6.40 6.31
C LEU A 30 -5.22 6.76 7.72
N ARG A 31 -4.72 6.04 8.73
CA ARG A 31 -5.00 6.37 10.11
C ARG A 31 -4.42 7.72 10.50
N GLY A 32 -3.20 8.00 10.06
CA GLY A 32 -2.56 9.28 10.32
C GLY A 32 -3.32 10.44 9.68
N ILE A 33 -3.79 10.24 8.45
CA ILE A 33 -4.59 11.26 7.76
C ILE A 33 -5.90 11.49 8.50
N ALA A 34 -6.57 10.41 8.91
CA ALA A 34 -7.82 10.52 9.66
C ALA A 34 -7.63 11.31 10.94
N ASN A 35 -6.55 11.04 11.67
CA ASN A 35 -6.23 11.79 12.89
C ASN A 35 -6.01 13.27 12.61
N GLU A 36 -5.31 13.58 11.53
CA GLU A 36 -5.02 14.97 11.18
C GLU A 36 -6.27 15.73 10.78
N VAL A 37 -7.15 15.08 10.05
CA VAL A 37 -8.42 15.70 9.63
C VAL A 37 -9.42 15.75 10.77
N GLY A 38 -9.29 14.86 11.74
CA GLY A 38 -10.21 14.82 12.88
C GLY A 38 -11.42 13.92 12.65
N VAL A 39 -11.23 12.86 11.88
CA VAL A 39 -12.30 11.88 11.64
C VAL A 39 -11.77 10.49 11.99
N SER A 40 -12.64 9.49 12.04
CA SER A 40 -12.20 8.13 12.26
C SER A 40 -11.63 7.55 10.98
N ALA A 41 -10.76 6.55 11.12
CA ALA A 41 -10.20 5.87 9.95
C ALA A 41 -11.29 5.23 9.11
N GLY A 42 -12.33 4.69 9.76
CA GLY A 42 -13.46 4.11 9.05
C GLY A 42 -14.24 5.13 8.24
N SER A 43 -14.43 6.33 8.79
CA SER A 43 -15.11 7.41 8.07
C SER A 43 -14.31 7.85 6.85
N LEU A 44 -12.99 7.95 7.01
CA LEU A 44 -12.12 8.31 5.89
C LEU A 44 -12.20 7.25 4.79
N LEU A 45 -12.10 5.99 5.15
CA LEU A 45 -12.16 4.91 4.18
C LEU A 45 -13.51 4.87 3.46
N THR A 46 -14.58 5.04 4.20
CA THR A 46 -15.93 5.07 3.62
C THR A 46 -16.06 6.21 2.62
N TRP A 47 -15.53 7.39 2.97
CA TRP A 47 -15.58 8.54 2.08
C TRP A 47 -14.77 8.31 0.80
N ILE A 48 -13.59 7.72 0.93
CA ILE A 48 -12.75 7.41 -0.23
C ILE A 48 -13.49 6.41 -1.14
N GLU A 49 -14.04 5.36 -0.56
CA GLU A 49 -14.68 4.31 -1.34
C GLU A 49 -16.03 4.69 -1.91
N ALA A 50 -16.63 5.74 -1.41
CA ALA A 50 -17.91 6.21 -1.92
C ALA A 50 -17.81 6.78 -3.34
N ASP A 51 -16.60 7.13 -3.78
CA ASP A 51 -16.39 7.69 -5.11
C ASP A 51 -15.28 6.90 -5.79
N PRO A 52 -15.57 6.21 -6.90
CA PRO A 52 -14.56 5.41 -7.60
C PRO A 52 -13.33 6.21 -8.03
N GLU A 53 -13.50 7.48 -8.35
CA GLU A 53 -12.37 8.32 -8.72
C GLU A 53 -11.47 8.60 -7.54
N ARG A 54 -12.05 8.89 -6.36
CA ARG A 54 -11.26 9.07 -5.14
C ARG A 54 -10.51 7.78 -4.79
N SER A 55 -11.18 6.65 -4.91
CA SER A 55 -10.59 5.36 -4.62
C SER A 55 -9.40 5.08 -5.54
N ALA A 56 -9.56 5.35 -6.83
CA ALA A 56 -8.50 5.14 -7.80
C ALA A 56 -7.30 6.06 -7.53
N ARG A 57 -7.55 7.31 -7.21
CA ARG A 57 -6.47 8.27 -6.93
C ARG A 57 -5.68 7.90 -5.68
N VAL A 58 -6.36 7.43 -4.65
CA VAL A 58 -5.68 6.99 -3.42
C VAL A 58 -4.84 5.76 -3.72
N ARG A 59 -5.38 4.82 -4.48
CA ARG A 59 -4.64 3.62 -4.85
C ARG A 59 -3.38 3.96 -5.64
N ASP A 60 -3.50 4.85 -6.62
CA ASP A 60 -2.36 5.27 -7.43
C ASP A 60 -1.29 5.95 -6.58
N ALA A 61 -1.69 6.81 -5.65
CA ALA A 61 -0.75 7.48 -4.75
C ALA A 61 0.00 6.47 -3.87
N ARG A 62 -0.70 5.46 -3.38
CA ARG A 62 -0.09 4.42 -2.56
C ARG A 62 0.85 3.54 -3.37
N GLU A 63 0.52 3.26 -4.60
CA GLU A 63 1.41 2.50 -5.47
C GLU A 63 2.69 3.28 -5.78
N GLN A 64 2.59 4.57 -6.01
CA GLN A 64 3.76 5.41 -6.21
C GLN A 64 4.63 5.48 -4.96
N LEU A 65 4.01 5.59 -3.81
CA LEU A 65 4.75 5.60 -2.54
C LEU A 65 5.47 4.27 -2.32
N ALA A 66 4.82 3.16 -2.66
CA ALA A 66 5.45 1.84 -2.52
C ALA A 66 6.69 1.72 -3.41
N LYS A 67 6.65 2.28 -4.61
CA LYS A 67 7.82 2.30 -5.49
C LYS A 67 8.98 3.07 -4.86
N LEU A 68 8.69 4.18 -4.19
CA LEU A 68 9.73 4.94 -3.50
C LEU A 68 10.34 4.14 -2.36
N TRP A 69 9.53 3.40 -1.61
CA TRP A 69 10.07 2.54 -0.56
C TRP A 69 10.97 1.45 -1.12
N ASP A 70 10.60 0.86 -2.26
CA ASP A 70 11.38 -0.16 -2.89
C ASP A 70 12.72 0.41 -3.43
N GLU A 71 12.69 1.58 -4.03
CA GLU A 71 13.89 2.26 -4.47
C GLU A 71 14.82 2.58 -3.30
N LYS A 72 14.26 2.99 -2.17
CA LYS A 72 15.04 3.23 -0.98
C LYS A 72 15.75 1.98 -0.49
N ALA A 73 15.07 0.84 -0.58
CA ALA A 73 15.67 -0.44 -0.20
C ALA A 73 16.89 -0.74 -1.08
N GLU A 74 16.75 -0.50 -2.37
CA GLU A 74 17.82 -0.72 -3.31
C GLU A 74 18.99 0.20 -3.03
N ASP A 75 18.71 1.47 -2.80
CA ASP A 75 19.74 2.47 -2.54
C ASP A 75 20.58 2.15 -1.32
N VAL A 76 19.94 1.75 -0.21
CA VAL A 76 20.71 1.44 1.00
C VAL A 76 21.60 0.22 0.82
N LEU A 77 21.17 -0.74 0.00
CA LEU A 77 22.00 -1.91 -0.28
C LEU A 77 23.19 -1.55 -1.15
N GLN A 78 22.96 -0.70 -2.15
CA GLN A 78 24.05 -0.27 -3.05
C GLN A 78 25.08 0.60 -2.35
N GLN A 79 24.68 1.33 -1.33
CA GLN A 79 25.59 2.21 -0.61
C GLN A 79 26.37 1.52 0.48
N ALA A 80 26.11 0.25 0.76
CA ALA A 80 26.83 -0.48 1.79
C ALA A 80 28.27 -0.73 1.35
N GLY A 81 29.22 -0.28 2.15
CA GLY A 81 30.62 -0.34 1.80
C GLY A 81 31.42 -1.47 2.44
N ASP A 82 30.90 -2.10 3.46
CA ASP A 82 31.59 -3.21 4.13
C ASP A 82 30.57 -4.17 4.71
N GLU A 83 31.07 -5.24 5.33
CA GLU A 83 30.20 -6.29 5.84
C GLU A 83 29.28 -5.83 6.94
N PHE A 84 29.74 -4.95 7.79
CA PHE A 84 28.95 -4.43 8.89
C PHE A 84 27.82 -3.54 8.36
N THR A 85 28.15 -2.61 7.47
CA THR A 85 27.16 -1.73 6.87
C THR A 85 26.22 -2.50 5.97
N LEU A 86 26.70 -3.58 5.35
CA LEU A 86 25.84 -4.42 4.53
C LEU A 86 24.77 -5.13 5.38
N LYS A 87 25.16 -5.61 6.55
CA LYS A 87 24.22 -6.25 7.44
C LYS A 87 23.13 -5.28 7.89
N LYS A 88 23.54 -4.08 8.24
CA LYS A 88 22.62 -3.02 8.61
C LYS A 88 21.72 -2.65 7.44
N ALA A 89 22.32 -2.54 6.26
CA ALA A 89 21.58 -2.19 5.05
C ALA A 89 20.55 -3.25 4.70
N ARG A 90 20.85 -4.52 4.90
CA ARG A 90 19.90 -5.59 4.66
C ARG A 90 18.67 -5.50 5.56
N GLU A 91 18.88 -5.19 6.83
CA GLU A 91 17.77 -5.01 7.75
C GLU A 91 16.91 -3.83 7.36
N LEU A 92 17.55 -2.74 6.98
CA LEU A 92 16.84 -1.53 6.58
C LEU A 92 16.11 -1.74 5.25
N ALA A 93 16.75 -2.41 4.29
CA ALA A 93 16.11 -2.72 3.02
C ALA A 93 14.90 -3.64 3.23
N SER A 94 15.02 -4.61 4.12
CA SER A 94 13.92 -5.49 4.47
C SER A 94 12.75 -4.70 5.04
N HIS A 95 13.03 -3.71 5.88
CA HIS A 95 12.01 -2.83 6.44
C HIS A 95 11.31 -2.02 5.35
N TYR A 96 12.08 -1.44 4.43
CA TYR A 96 11.50 -0.65 3.34
C TYR A 96 10.64 -1.51 2.41
N ARG A 97 11.08 -2.73 2.13
CA ARG A 97 10.31 -3.66 1.31
C ARG A 97 9.03 -4.11 2.01
N TRP A 98 9.13 -4.29 3.32
CA TRP A 98 7.95 -4.61 4.10
C TRP A 98 6.94 -3.45 4.01
N ARG A 99 7.42 -2.21 4.11
CA ARG A 99 6.55 -1.05 3.98
C ARG A 99 5.92 -0.99 2.59
N ALA A 100 6.68 -1.30 1.55
CA ALA A 100 6.14 -1.33 0.20
C ALA A 100 5.04 -2.39 0.07
N SER A 101 5.24 -3.55 0.65
CA SER A 101 4.25 -4.63 0.58
C SER A 101 2.95 -4.27 1.30
N LYS A 102 3.05 -3.52 2.40
CA LYS A 102 1.85 -3.08 3.13
C LYS A 102 1.17 -1.92 2.44
N THR A 103 1.93 -1.10 1.73
CA THR A 103 1.39 0.07 1.03
C THR A 103 0.70 -0.34 -0.27
N ALA A 104 1.30 -1.26 -1.02
CA ALA A 104 0.73 -1.73 -2.28
C ALA A 104 0.87 -3.25 -2.38
N PRO A 105 0.04 -4.01 -1.67
CA PRO A 105 0.17 -5.47 -1.63
C PRO A 105 -0.01 -6.15 -2.97
N ARG A 106 -0.74 -5.56 -3.87
CA ARG A 106 -0.93 -6.16 -5.20
C ARG A 106 0.37 -6.27 -5.98
N GLU A 107 1.26 -5.30 -5.82
CA GLU A 107 2.53 -5.28 -6.53
C GLU A 107 3.68 -5.84 -5.72
N TYR A 108 3.71 -5.61 -4.42
CA TYR A 108 4.85 -5.90 -3.58
C TYR A 108 4.60 -6.90 -2.47
N GLY A 109 3.36 -7.36 -2.31
CA GLY A 109 3.04 -8.33 -1.27
C GLY A 109 3.51 -9.72 -1.65
N ASP A 110 3.47 -10.63 -0.68
CA ASP A 110 3.79 -12.02 -0.91
C ASP A 110 2.79 -12.60 -1.89
N ARG A 111 3.28 -13.38 -2.78
CA ARG A 111 2.42 -13.94 -3.79
C ARG A 111 1.82 -15.23 -3.42
N VAL A 112 1.85 -15.53 -2.17
CA VAL A 112 1.28 -16.74 -1.75
C VAL A 112 -0.19 -16.71 -1.84
N GLU A 113 -0.77 -15.55 -1.64
CA GLU A 113 -2.18 -15.54 -1.59
C GLU A 113 -2.72 -15.77 -2.93
N VAL A 114 -3.67 -16.60 -3.05
CA VAL A 114 -4.33 -16.84 -4.27
C VAL A 114 -5.49 -15.92 -4.29
N LYS A 115 -5.68 -15.23 -5.35
CA LYS A 115 -6.80 -14.33 -5.42
C LYS A 115 -8.05 -15.12 -5.24
N GLY A 116 -9.00 -14.54 -4.63
CA GLY A 116 -10.25 -15.20 -4.36
C GLY A 116 -10.96 -15.72 -5.58
N THR A 117 -10.53 -15.29 -6.74
CA THR A 117 -11.14 -15.74 -7.97
C THR A 117 -10.58 -17.08 -8.46
N MET A 118 -9.54 -17.58 -7.83
CA MET A 118 -8.93 -18.81 -8.27
C MET A 118 -9.50 -20.00 -7.53
N THR A 119 -9.89 -21.02 -8.25
CA THR A 119 -10.35 -22.25 -7.63
C THR A 119 -9.16 -23.11 -7.29
N LEU A 120 -9.38 -24.11 -6.47
CA LEU A 120 -8.34 -25.07 -6.12
C LEU A 120 -7.84 -25.81 -7.36
N GLU A 121 -8.74 -26.16 -8.24
CA GLU A 121 -8.39 -26.83 -9.48
C GLU A 121 -7.50 -25.98 -10.36
N GLN A 122 -7.83 -24.70 -10.46
CA GLN A 122 -7.01 -23.79 -11.22
C GLN A 122 -5.63 -23.63 -10.61
N LEU A 123 -5.56 -23.61 -9.30
CA LEU A 123 -4.30 -23.50 -8.61
C LEU A 123 -3.43 -24.73 -8.84
N VAL A 124 -4.02 -25.90 -8.77
CA VAL A 124 -3.31 -27.16 -8.99
C VAL A 124 -2.82 -27.22 -10.44
N ALA A 125 -3.65 -26.86 -11.38
CA ALA A 125 -3.27 -26.87 -12.78
C ALA A 125 -2.13 -25.91 -13.05
N ALA A 126 -2.14 -24.75 -12.42
CA ALA A 126 -1.09 -23.76 -12.60
C ALA A 126 0.23 -24.20 -11.99
N SER A 127 0.19 -24.98 -10.92
CA SER A 127 1.41 -25.37 -10.26
C SER A 127 2.00 -26.67 -10.76
N ALA A 128 1.27 -27.43 -11.55
CA ALA A 128 1.79 -28.69 -12.01
C ALA A 128 1.63 -28.89 -13.49
N PRO A 129 2.01 -27.99 -14.26
CA PRO A 129 1.76 -28.05 -15.64
C PRO A 129 2.44 -29.17 -16.31
N GLU A 130 3.52 -29.49 -15.92
CA GLU A 130 4.28 -30.34 -16.61
C GLU A 130 4.01 -31.64 -16.35
N VAL A 131 3.27 -31.81 -15.67
CA VAL A 131 3.09 -33.00 -15.31
C VAL A 131 2.75 -33.70 -16.38
N VAL A 132 2.92 -33.69 -17.12
CA VAL A 132 2.66 -34.34 -17.92
C VAL A 132 2.67 -35.24 -18.20
N PRO A 133 2.51 -35.59 -18.70
CA PRO A 133 2.23 -36.51 -19.03
C PRO A 133 2.85 -37.36 -19.62
N GLU A 134 2.88 -37.85 -19.84
CA GLU A 134 3.43 -38.69 -20.46
C GLU A 134 2.81 -39.27 -21.07
#